data_7e75439ff5dbc8a87b38e68f0979a44d
#
_entry.id   7e75439ff5dbc8a87b38e68f0979a44d
#
_cell.length_a   1.000
_cell.length_b   1.000
_cell.length_c   1.000
_cell.angle_alpha   90.00
_cell.angle_beta   90.00
_cell.angle_gamma   90.00
#
_symmetry.space_group_name_H-M   'P 1'
#
loop_
_entity.id
_entity.type
_entity.pdbx_description
1 polymer ?
#
loop_
_entity_poly.entity_id
_entity_poly.type
_entity_poly.pdbx_seq_one_letter_code
_entity_poly.pdbx_strand_id
1 'polypeptide(L)'
;MKSLPASIAGRASAGLAEPLRAAGPLFQPRAALAACAILAAVAAGCGPSKLRPIDTEFDFNRQILKAERPAVVYFTKEGCAACMFLNPCIDQLYDEYQDRVEFAEFDLMTFWGTVKCETVWKRYRVALLPTVVLFVGGKEKQRWVGEFNRDAYRKTLNEVVGPPAPQRAPTAALATTPP
;
A
#
# COMPACT_ATOMS: atom_id res chain seq x y z
N MET A 1 -57.14 -52.32 -16.91
CA MET A 1 -58.59 -52.30 -17.17
C MET A 1 -59.18 -51.12 -16.42
N LYS A 2 -60.01 -50.36 -17.14
CA LYS A 2 -60.97 -49.29 -16.70
C LYS A 2 -60.26 -47.95 -16.39
N SER A 3 -60.28 -47.01 -17.31
CA SER A 3 -61.33 -46.21 -18.01
C SER A 3 -61.57 -44.88 -17.28
N LEU A 4 -61.21 -43.81 -18.04
CA LEU A 4 -61.62 -42.40 -17.85
C LEU A 4 -63.15 -42.25 -17.88
N PRO A 5 -63.68 -41.11 -17.37
CA PRO A 5 -64.12 -40.06 -18.30
C PRO A 5 -63.82 -38.65 -17.82
N ALA A 6 -63.43 -37.73 -18.64
CA ALA A 6 -64.10 -36.77 -19.48
C ALA A 6 -64.84 -35.61 -18.76
N SER A 7 -64.34 -34.40 -19.10
CA SER A 7 -65.09 -33.15 -19.35
C SER A 7 -65.83 -32.46 -18.22
N ILE A 8 -65.50 -31.20 -18.00
CA ILE A 8 -66.44 -30.06 -18.15
C ILE A 8 -65.63 -28.77 -18.45
N ALA A 9 -66.08 -28.18 -19.54
CA ALA A 9 -65.69 -26.85 -20.00
C ALA A 9 -66.36 -25.75 -19.13
N GLY A 10 -65.70 -24.60 -19.08
CA GLY A 10 -66.46 -23.37 -18.89
C GLY A 10 -65.89 -22.37 -17.91
N ARG A 11 -65.27 -21.38 -18.31
CA ARG A 11 -65.69 -19.96 -18.39
C ARG A 11 -64.51 -19.03 -18.45
N ALA A 12 -64.46 -18.33 -19.54
CA ALA A 12 -63.69 -17.07 -19.67
C ALA A 12 -64.23 -16.04 -18.66
N SER A 13 -63.34 -15.36 -17.99
CA SER A 13 -63.63 -14.03 -17.47
C SER A 13 -62.36 -13.20 -17.68
N ALA A 14 -62.54 -12.23 -18.59
CA ALA A 14 -61.66 -11.11 -18.81
C ALA A 14 -61.54 -10.29 -17.50
N GLY A 15 -60.37 -9.90 -17.13
CA GLY A 15 -60.14 -9.05 -15.96
C GLY A 15 -58.74 -8.51 -15.90
N LEU A 16 -58.55 -7.33 -16.51
CA LEU A 16 -57.63 -6.28 -16.15
C LEU A 16 -56.14 -6.62 -16.16
N ALA A 17 -55.55 -6.32 -17.29
CA ALA A 17 -54.13 -6.02 -17.44
C ALA A 17 -53.83 -4.76 -16.61
N GLU A 18 -53.24 -4.91 -15.45
CA GLU A 18 -52.53 -3.82 -14.77
C GLU A 18 -51.18 -3.63 -15.47
N PRO A 19 -50.84 -2.41 -15.93
CA PRO A 19 -49.50 -2.13 -16.39
C PRO A 19 -48.56 -2.14 -15.22
N LEU A 20 -47.64 -3.11 -15.19
CA LEU A 20 -46.46 -3.08 -14.35
C LEU A 20 -45.73 -1.75 -14.57
N ARG A 21 -45.95 -0.80 -13.68
CA ARG A 21 -45.12 0.38 -13.58
C ARG A 21 -43.68 -0.11 -13.36
N ALA A 22 -42.90 -0.04 -14.44
CA ALA A 22 -41.45 -0.13 -14.38
C ALA A 22 -40.95 1.01 -13.47
N ALA A 23 -40.70 0.69 -12.22
CA ALA A 23 -39.88 1.52 -11.36
C ALA A 23 -38.46 1.47 -11.95
N GLY A 24 -38.17 2.40 -12.84
CA GLY A 24 -36.81 2.62 -13.32
C GLY A 24 -35.89 2.84 -12.13
N PRO A 25 -34.72 2.19 -12.06
CA PRO A 25 -33.75 2.50 -11.05
C PRO A 25 -33.34 3.96 -11.20
N LEU A 26 -33.68 4.79 -10.23
CA LEU A 26 -33.11 6.11 -10.07
C LEU A 26 -31.60 5.92 -9.80
N PHE A 27 -30.86 5.59 -10.85
CA PHE A 27 -29.42 5.58 -10.84
C PHE A 27 -28.97 7.04 -10.74
N GLN A 28 -28.81 7.50 -9.52
CA GLN A 28 -28.33 8.84 -9.28
C GLN A 28 -26.85 8.90 -9.67
N PRO A 29 -26.46 9.65 -10.70
CA PRO A 29 -25.07 9.72 -11.17
C PRO A 29 -24.12 10.25 -10.09
N ARG A 30 -24.66 10.94 -9.09
CA ARG A 30 -23.87 11.44 -7.93
C ARG A 30 -23.33 10.30 -7.05
N ALA A 31 -24.09 9.21 -6.86
CA ALA A 31 -23.63 8.05 -6.08
C ALA A 31 -22.50 7.28 -6.80
N ALA A 32 -22.59 7.17 -8.12
CA ALA A 32 -21.56 6.53 -8.94
C ALA A 32 -20.26 7.33 -8.94
N LEU A 33 -20.32 8.66 -9.01
CA LEU A 33 -19.13 9.53 -8.93
C LEU A 33 -18.46 9.48 -7.57
N ALA A 34 -19.24 9.41 -6.48
CA ALA A 34 -18.70 9.27 -5.13
C ALA A 34 -18.01 7.90 -4.94
N ALA A 35 -18.60 6.82 -5.44
CA ALA A 35 -18.01 5.49 -5.37
C ALA A 35 -16.71 5.40 -6.19
N CYS A 36 -16.65 5.96 -7.39
CA CYS A 36 -15.42 6.05 -8.17
C CYS A 36 -14.32 6.86 -7.48
N ALA A 37 -14.67 7.97 -6.84
CA ALA A 37 -13.71 8.80 -6.12
C ALA A 37 -13.12 8.06 -4.91
N ILE A 38 -13.92 7.29 -4.19
CA ILE A 38 -13.46 6.47 -3.06
C ILE A 38 -12.56 5.33 -3.54
N LEU A 39 -12.92 4.63 -4.63
CA LEU A 39 -12.06 3.60 -5.22
C LEU A 39 -10.72 4.16 -5.71
N ALA A 40 -10.73 5.34 -6.33
CA ALA A 40 -9.51 5.99 -6.79
C ALA A 40 -8.59 6.41 -5.63
N ALA A 41 -9.16 6.86 -4.51
CA ALA A 41 -8.40 7.24 -3.31
C ALA A 41 -7.74 6.02 -2.64
N VAL A 42 -8.40 4.86 -2.64
CA VAL A 42 -7.84 3.61 -2.10
C VAL A 42 -6.74 3.07 -3.01
N ALA A 43 -6.87 3.21 -4.33
CA ALA A 43 -5.84 2.76 -5.28
C ALA A 43 -4.56 3.61 -5.22
N ALA A 44 -4.66 4.88 -4.85
CA ALA A 44 -3.51 5.78 -4.76
C ALA A 44 -2.55 5.44 -3.60
N GLY A 45 -2.97 4.62 -2.62
CA GLY A 45 -2.17 4.25 -1.45
C GLY A 45 -1.38 2.93 -1.59
N CYS A 46 -1.58 2.15 -2.66
CA CYS A 46 -0.99 0.81 -2.83
C CYS A 46 0.05 0.75 -3.97
N GLY A 47 0.86 1.79 -4.12
CA GLY A 47 1.96 1.83 -5.11
C GLY A 47 3.26 1.20 -4.60
N PRO A 48 4.27 1.05 -5.48
CA PRO A 48 5.64 0.77 -5.06
C PRO A 48 6.15 1.90 -4.16
N SER A 49 7.13 1.61 -3.30
CA SER A 49 7.75 2.63 -2.45
C SER A 49 8.54 3.62 -3.30
N LYS A 50 8.75 4.84 -2.76
CA LYS A 50 9.62 5.86 -3.38
C LYS A 50 11.10 5.53 -3.22
N LEU A 51 11.43 4.51 -2.45
CA LEU A 51 12.79 4.22 -2.09
C LEU A 51 13.58 3.68 -3.28
N ARG A 52 14.86 3.96 -3.26
CA ARG A 52 15.79 3.39 -4.22
C ARG A 52 15.96 1.89 -3.97
N PRO A 53 15.64 1.02 -4.94
CA PRO A 53 15.83 -0.40 -4.79
C PRO A 53 17.33 -0.76 -4.84
N ILE A 54 17.74 -1.65 -3.95
CA ILE A 54 19.03 -2.33 -3.96
C ILE A 54 18.79 -3.83 -3.81
N ASP A 55 19.54 -4.67 -4.52
CA ASP A 55 19.35 -6.12 -4.54
C ASP A 55 20.69 -6.90 -4.50
N THR A 56 21.81 -6.19 -4.46
CA THR A 56 23.15 -6.80 -4.40
C THR A 56 23.83 -6.56 -3.07
N GLU A 57 24.68 -7.51 -2.65
CA GLU A 57 25.53 -7.32 -1.47
C GLU A 57 26.50 -6.16 -1.64
N PHE A 58 26.99 -5.95 -2.85
CA PHE A 58 27.90 -4.83 -3.16
C PHE A 58 27.24 -3.48 -2.90
N ASP A 59 26.01 -3.29 -3.41
CA ASP A 59 25.26 -2.04 -3.20
C ASP A 59 24.87 -1.87 -1.73
N PHE A 60 24.47 -2.94 -1.06
CA PHE A 60 24.19 -2.92 0.37
C PHE A 60 25.42 -2.46 1.18
N ASN A 61 26.58 -3.06 0.93
CA ASN A 61 27.82 -2.69 1.61
C ASN A 61 28.20 -1.23 1.34
N ARG A 62 28.07 -0.77 0.10
CA ARG A 62 28.45 0.58 -0.32
C ARG A 62 27.48 1.63 0.21
N GLN A 63 26.19 1.42 0.06
CA GLN A 63 25.17 2.43 0.31
C GLN A 63 24.68 2.45 1.76
N ILE A 64 24.79 1.31 2.47
CA ILE A 64 24.28 1.15 3.82
C ILE A 64 25.40 1.06 4.83
N LEU A 65 26.33 0.09 4.68
CA LEU A 65 27.34 -0.14 5.70
C LEU A 65 28.44 0.91 5.71
N LYS A 66 28.72 1.51 4.55
CA LYS A 66 29.72 2.60 4.39
C LYS A 66 29.07 3.98 4.29
N ALA A 67 27.76 4.08 4.55
CA ALA A 67 27.09 5.38 4.55
C ALA A 67 27.65 6.28 5.65
N GLU A 68 27.89 7.55 5.33
CA GLU A 68 28.31 8.56 6.30
C GLU A 68 27.15 8.96 7.22
N ARG A 69 25.93 8.86 6.74
CA ARG A 69 24.68 9.14 7.45
C ARG A 69 24.05 7.84 7.97
N PRO A 70 23.21 7.90 9.01
CA PRO A 70 22.37 6.76 9.36
C PRO A 70 21.57 6.27 8.14
N ALA A 71 21.36 4.97 8.04
CA ALA A 71 20.68 4.36 6.89
C ALA A 71 19.51 3.49 7.37
N VAL A 72 18.35 3.67 6.76
CA VAL A 72 17.16 2.83 6.93
C VAL A 72 17.06 1.89 5.73
N VAL A 73 17.04 0.60 6.01
CA VAL A 73 16.81 -0.44 5.01
C VAL A 73 15.46 -1.07 5.22
N TYR A 74 14.62 -0.99 4.22
CA TYR A 74 13.34 -1.64 4.16
C TYR A 74 13.46 -2.96 3.38
N PHE A 75 13.42 -4.07 4.10
CA PHE A 75 13.45 -5.40 3.51
C PHE A 75 12.05 -5.81 3.06
N THR A 76 11.95 -6.17 1.81
CA THR A 76 10.70 -6.54 1.15
C THR A 76 10.88 -7.74 0.20
N LYS A 77 9.84 -8.13 -0.52
CA LYS A 77 9.89 -9.07 -1.64
C LYS A 77 8.82 -8.74 -2.68
N GLU A 78 8.99 -9.24 -3.87
CA GLU A 78 7.97 -9.14 -4.92
C GLU A 78 6.62 -9.72 -4.45
N GLY A 79 5.52 -8.99 -4.68
CA GLY A 79 4.17 -9.42 -4.34
C GLY A 79 3.86 -9.55 -2.84
N CYS A 80 4.62 -8.87 -1.98
CA CYS A 80 4.38 -8.85 -0.54
C CYS A 80 3.23 -7.89 -0.18
N ALA A 81 2.02 -8.42 0.04
CA ALA A 81 0.86 -7.60 0.39
C ALA A 81 1.08 -6.78 1.68
N ALA A 82 1.66 -7.37 2.74
CA ALA A 82 1.95 -6.64 3.97
C ALA A 82 2.96 -5.50 3.75
N CYS A 83 3.93 -5.68 2.84
CA CYS A 83 4.87 -4.64 2.47
C CYS A 83 4.16 -3.46 1.78
N MET A 84 3.22 -3.74 0.88
CA MET A 84 2.43 -2.70 0.21
C MET A 84 1.65 -1.82 1.21
N PHE A 85 1.15 -2.39 2.30
CA PHE A 85 0.50 -1.61 3.35
C PHE A 85 1.48 -0.73 4.14
N LEU A 86 2.75 -1.10 4.21
CA LEU A 86 3.76 -0.30 4.89
C LEU A 86 4.34 0.81 4.00
N ASN A 87 4.30 0.66 2.67
CA ASN A 87 4.88 1.63 1.73
C ASN A 87 4.49 3.09 2.02
N PRO A 88 3.21 3.46 2.24
CA PRO A 88 2.85 4.84 2.53
C PRO A 88 3.50 5.40 3.80
N CYS A 89 3.72 4.54 4.80
CA CYS A 89 4.41 4.93 6.03
C CYS A 89 5.90 5.21 5.75
N ILE A 90 6.55 4.31 5.01
CA ILE A 90 7.96 4.43 4.64
C ILE A 90 8.19 5.65 3.75
N ASP A 91 7.31 5.90 2.78
CA ASP A 91 7.38 7.06 1.90
C ASP A 91 7.26 8.39 2.66
N GLN A 92 6.41 8.44 3.69
CA GLN A 92 6.31 9.61 4.56
C GLN A 92 7.57 9.81 5.41
N LEU A 93 8.15 8.73 5.93
CA LEU A 93 9.43 8.80 6.66
C LEU A 93 10.57 9.25 5.73
N TYR A 94 10.58 8.77 4.49
CA TYR A 94 11.53 9.24 3.48
C TYR A 94 11.38 10.74 3.25
N ASP A 95 10.17 11.24 3.01
CA ASP A 95 9.92 12.67 2.80
C ASP A 95 10.36 13.53 4.00
N GLU A 96 10.26 13.00 5.24
CA GLU A 96 10.62 13.69 6.47
C GLU A 96 12.12 13.71 6.77
N TYR A 97 12.89 12.68 6.34
CA TYR A 97 14.26 12.45 6.83
C TYR A 97 15.30 12.27 5.72
N GLN A 98 14.96 12.27 4.42
CA GLN A 98 15.88 11.98 3.31
C GLN A 98 17.12 12.88 3.23
N ASP A 99 17.07 14.06 3.82
CA ASP A 99 18.20 14.98 3.90
C ASP A 99 19.26 14.56 4.94
N ARG A 100 18.90 13.69 5.89
CA ARG A 100 19.73 13.31 7.04
C ARG A 100 19.91 11.80 7.21
N VAL A 101 19.07 11.01 6.55
CA VAL A 101 19.05 9.55 6.62
C VAL A 101 19.05 8.99 5.21
N GLU A 102 19.90 8.03 4.94
CA GLU A 102 19.83 7.24 3.70
C GLU A 102 18.68 6.25 3.79
N PHE A 103 17.90 6.13 2.74
CA PHE A 103 16.81 5.16 2.65
C PHE A 103 17.02 4.25 1.45
N ALA A 104 16.86 2.96 1.66
CA ALA A 104 16.91 1.97 0.59
C ALA A 104 15.86 0.88 0.81
N GLU A 105 15.30 0.41 -0.29
CA GLU A 105 14.49 -0.80 -0.33
C GLU A 105 15.37 -1.97 -0.75
N PHE A 106 15.37 -3.05 0.04
CA PHE A 106 16.09 -4.27 -0.29
C PHE A 106 15.11 -5.38 -0.65
N ASP A 107 15.01 -5.68 -1.93
CA ASP A 107 14.18 -6.74 -2.43
C ASP A 107 14.88 -8.10 -2.27
N LEU A 108 14.54 -8.80 -1.19
CA LEU A 108 15.20 -10.05 -0.81
C LEU A 108 14.84 -11.26 -1.66
N MET A 109 13.61 -11.28 -2.19
CA MET A 109 13.06 -12.48 -2.82
C MET A 109 12.21 -12.15 -4.03
N THR A 110 12.23 -13.02 -5.02
CA THR A 110 11.27 -13.00 -6.12
C THR A 110 9.86 -13.33 -5.62
N PHE A 111 8.86 -13.10 -6.46
CA PHE A 111 7.47 -13.48 -6.20
C PHE A 111 7.35 -14.97 -5.80
N TRP A 112 8.12 -15.85 -6.42
CA TRP A 112 8.12 -17.29 -6.19
C TRP A 112 8.93 -17.74 -4.95
N GLY A 113 9.48 -16.79 -4.19
CA GLY A 113 10.23 -17.09 -2.97
C GLY A 113 11.71 -17.44 -3.17
N THR A 114 12.25 -17.26 -4.38
CA THR A 114 13.69 -17.41 -4.61
C THR A 114 14.44 -16.25 -3.98
N VAL A 115 15.41 -16.54 -3.12
CA VAL A 115 16.25 -15.54 -2.46
C VAL A 115 17.19 -14.91 -3.49
N LYS A 116 17.15 -13.57 -3.65
CA LYS A 116 18.00 -12.82 -4.56
C LYS A 116 19.41 -12.60 -4.01
N CYS A 117 19.53 -12.38 -2.70
CA CYS A 117 20.82 -12.15 -2.03
C CYS A 117 20.91 -12.92 -0.71
N GLU A 118 21.43 -14.13 -0.80
CA GLU A 118 21.50 -15.07 0.33
C GLU A 118 22.46 -14.59 1.44
N THR A 119 23.54 -13.90 1.08
CA THR A 119 24.51 -13.34 2.03
C THR A 119 23.88 -12.30 2.93
N VAL A 120 23.14 -11.35 2.38
CA VAL A 120 22.44 -10.32 3.16
C VAL A 120 21.33 -10.95 3.99
N TRP A 121 20.53 -11.83 3.39
CA TRP A 121 19.45 -12.53 4.07
C TRP A 121 19.94 -13.29 5.32
N LYS A 122 20.99 -14.11 5.18
CA LYS A 122 21.57 -14.88 6.27
C LYS A 122 22.24 -13.99 7.32
N ARG A 123 23.01 -12.98 6.88
CA ARG A 123 23.75 -12.08 7.78
C ARG A 123 22.79 -11.33 8.69
N TYR A 124 21.70 -10.78 8.15
CA TYR A 124 20.75 -9.97 8.90
C TYR A 124 19.54 -10.77 9.40
N ARG A 125 19.48 -12.08 9.16
CA ARG A 125 18.43 -12.99 9.67
C ARG A 125 17.03 -12.42 9.46
N VAL A 126 16.73 -11.99 8.23
CA VAL A 126 15.42 -11.44 7.88
C VAL A 126 14.43 -12.59 7.70
N ALA A 127 13.78 -12.99 8.80
CA ALA A 127 12.88 -14.14 8.83
C ALA A 127 11.44 -13.78 8.42
N LEU A 128 11.04 -12.53 8.63
CA LEU A 128 9.68 -12.05 8.36
C LEU A 128 9.72 -10.75 7.54
N LEU A 129 8.69 -10.53 6.74
CA LEU A 129 8.53 -9.31 5.95
C LEU A 129 7.15 -8.70 6.23
N PRO A 130 7.05 -7.37 6.24
CA PRO A 130 8.14 -6.40 6.11
C PRO A 130 9.05 -6.35 7.33
N THR A 131 10.35 -6.13 7.12
CA THR A 131 11.31 -5.81 8.17
C THR A 131 12.03 -4.51 7.80
N VAL A 132 12.12 -3.58 8.75
CA VAL A 132 12.87 -2.33 8.59
C VAL A 132 14.01 -2.32 9.59
N VAL A 133 15.21 -1.95 9.14
CA VAL A 133 16.40 -1.90 9.99
C VAL A 133 17.09 -0.55 9.86
N LEU A 134 17.37 0.08 10.98
CA LEU A 134 18.18 1.29 11.07
C LEU A 134 19.64 0.92 11.34
N PHE A 135 20.52 1.38 10.48
CA PHE A 135 21.97 1.27 10.62
C PHE A 135 22.57 2.62 11.01
N VAL A 136 23.53 2.59 11.92
CA VAL A 136 24.33 3.76 12.31
C VAL A 136 25.80 3.36 12.32
N GLY A 137 26.61 4.03 11.49
CA GLY A 137 28.01 3.66 11.33
C GLY A 137 28.21 2.22 10.86
N GLY A 138 27.35 1.75 9.98
CA GLY A 138 27.38 0.39 9.43
C GLY A 138 26.93 -0.72 10.37
N LYS A 139 26.43 -0.38 11.57
CA LYS A 139 25.94 -1.35 12.57
C LYS A 139 24.45 -1.23 12.74
N GLU A 140 23.76 -2.38 12.87
CA GLU A 140 22.34 -2.40 13.20
C GLU A 140 22.11 -1.74 14.57
N LYS A 141 21.29 -0.69 14.57
CA LYS A 141 20.90 0.05 15.77
C LYS A 141 19.53 -0.32 16.27
N GLN A 142 18.57 -0.47 15.35
CA GLN A 142 17.18 -0.79 15.64
C GLN A 142 16.59 -1.61 14.53
N ARG A 143 15.66 -2.49 14.89
CA ARG A 143 14.90 -3.35 13.95
C ARG A 143 13.42 -3.29 14.29
N TRP A 144 12.61 -3.22 13.25
CA TRP A 144 11.15 -3.32 13.32
C TRP A 144 10.69 -4.44 12.39
N VAL A 145 9.89 -5.36 12.91
CA VAL A 145 9.36 -6.51 12.17
C VAL A 145 7.85 -6.43 12.20
N GLY A 146 7.23 -6.23 11.02
CA GLY A 146 5.77 -6.07 10.93
C GLY A 146 5.23 -4.86 11.70
N GLU A 147 6.03 -3.82 11.88
CA GLU A 147 5.60 -2.58 12.53
C GLU A 147 5.01 -1.63 11.51
N PHE A 148 3.77 -1.19 11.73
CA PHE A 148 3.04 -0.28 10.84
C PHE A 148 2.80 1.10 11.47
N ASN A 149 3.17 1.27 12.75
CA ASN A 149 3.03 2.56 13.42
C ASN A 149 4.20 3.48 13.09
N ARG A 150 3.93 4.52 12.30
CA ARG A 150 4.94 5.50 11.91
C ARG A 150 5.64 6.17 13.08
N ASP A 151 4.94 6.40 14.19
CA ASP A 151 5.52 7.09 15.34
C ASP A 151 6.59 6.26 16.04
N ALA A 152 6.55 4.92 15.94
CA ALA A 152 7.60 4.05 16.43
C ALA A 152 8.93 4.29 15.69
N TYR A 153 8.88 4.48 14.37
CA TYR A 153 10.03 4.83 13.55
C TYR A 153 10.52 6.25 13.84
N ARG A 154 9.60 7.21 13.85
CA ARG A 154 9.91 8.64 14.11
C ARG A 154 10.59 8.86 15.45
N LYS A 155 10.12 8.17 16.48
CA LYS A 155 10.74 8.25 17.82
C LYS A 155 12.23 7.91 17.74
N THR A 156 12.58 6.77 17.18
CA THR A 156 13.98 6.34 17.07
C THR A 156 14.79 7.22 16.12
N LEU A 157 14.22 7.62 14.97
CA LEU A 157 14.90 8.52 14.05
C LEU A 157 15.17 9.89 14.69
N ASN A 158 14.21 10.43 15.45
CA ASN A 158 14.40 11.68 16.20
C ASN A 158 15.51 11.58 17.27
N GLU A 159 15.65 10.43 17.90
CA GLU A 159 16.75 10.18 18.86
C GLU A 159 18.12 10.15 18.16
N VAL A 160 18.20 9.71 16.91
CA VAL A 160 19.46 9.55 16.17
C VAL A 160 19.85 10.80 15.37
N VAL A 161 18.90 11.44 14.69
CA VAL A 161 19.16 12.57 13.78
C VAL A 161 18.40 13.85 14.13
N GLY A 162 17.63 13.84 15.22
CA GLY A 162 16.76 14.94 15.60
C GLY A 162 15.44 14.97 14.83
N PRO A 163 14.46 15.78 15.28
CA PRO A 163 13.15 15.90 14.64
C PRO A 163 13.29 16.51 13.24
N PRO A 164 12.39 16.15 12.30
CA PRO A 164 12.37 16.76 10.97
C PRO A 164 12.11 18.26 11.07
N ALA A 165 12.70 19.01 10.13
CA ALA A 165 12.36 20.42 10.00
C ALA A 165 10.86 20.58 9.77
N PRO A 166 10.23 21.66 10.28
CA PRO A 166 8.82 21.92 10.01
C PRO A 166 8.59 21.90 8.50
N GLN A 167 7.81 20.95 8.01
CA GLN A 167 7.45 20.90 6.59
C GLN A 167 6.68 22.17 6.28
N ARG A 168 7.18 22.98 5.33
CA ARG A 168 6.37 24.06 4.76
C ARG A 168 5.10 23.40 4.23
N ALA A 169 3.95 23.83 4.76
CA ALA A 169 2.68 23.45 4.19
C ALA A 169 2.77 23.64 2.66
N PRO A 170 2.25 22.71 1.85
CA PRO A 170 2.22 22.91 0.42
C PRO A 170 1.54 24.26 0.18
N THR A 171 2.30 25.18 -0.39
CA THR A 171 1.78 26.47 -0.81
C THR A 171 0.67 26.13 -1.79
N ALA A 172 -0.59 26.27 -1.35
CA ALA A 172 -1.73 26.15 -2.24
C ALA A 172 -1.45 27.14 -3.37
N ALA A 173 -1.14 26.60 -4.54
CA ALA A 173 -1.02 27.40 -5.75
C ALA A 173 -2.35 28.16 -5.87
N LEU A 174 -2.32 29.44 -5.60
CA LEU A 174 -3.41 30.35 -5.86
C LEU A 174 -3.82 30.09 -7.31
N ALA A 175 -4.96 29.43 -7.48
CA ALA A 175 -5.61 29.33 -8.77
C ALA A 175 -5.92 30.76 -9.19
N THR A 176 -5.03 31.31 -10.03
CA THR A 176 -5.28 32.55 -10.74
C THR A 176 -6.39 32.25 -11.73
N THR A 177 -7.59 32.63 -11.39
CA THR A 177 -8.73 32.66 -12.32
C THR A 177 -8.38 33.74 -13.36
N PRO A 178 -8.27 33.43 -14.64
CA PRO A 178 -8.17 34.45 -15.68
C PRO A 178 -9.51 35.15 -15.89
N PRO A 179 -9.51 36.44 -16.30
CA PRO A 179 -10.68 37.27 -16.49
C PRO A 179 -11.58 36.82 -17.65
#